data_1b82a37cdb2c34e653f3be92156fe403
#
_entry.id   1b82a37cdb2c34e653f3be92156fe403
#
_cell.length_a   1.000
_cell.length_b   1.000
_cell.length_c   1.000
_cell.angle_alpha   90.00
_cell.angle_beta   90.00
_cell.angle_gamma   90.00
#
_symmetry.space_group_name_H-M   'P 1'
#
loop_
_entity.id
_entity.type
_entity.pdbx_description
1 polymer ?
#
loop_
_entity_poly.entity_id
_entity_poly.type
_entity_poly.pdbx_seq_one_letter_code
_entity_poly.pdbx_strand_id
1 'polypeptide(L)'
;MKKAIALCLVLILALSVLAGCGKPAKYEVLVKDEAGKPVAGVTIQFCSDTECLMGTTDGNGSAVFDQKAGSYTIHVLKVPEGYAPDSTEYAAPAQPGQVTIVLK
;
A
#
# COMPACT_ATOMS: atom_id res chain seq x y z
N MET A 1 -41.79 -14.77 4.48
CA MET A 1 -40.79 -15.36 3.59
C MET A 1 -39.81 -14.34 3.01
N LYS A 2 -40.30 -13.28 2.39
CA LYS A 2 -39.40 -12.25 1.84
C LYS A 2 -38.52 -11.58 2.89
N LYS A 3 -39.03 -11.38 4.09
CA LYS A 3 -38.27 -10.80 5.19
C LYS A 3 -37.12 -11.69 5.67
N ALA A 4 -37.34 -13.01 5.68
CA ALA A 4 -36.30 -13.95 6.07
C ALA A 4 -35.16 -14.01 5.05
N ILE A 5 -35.47 -13.93 3.78
CA ILE A 5 -34.47 -13.92 2.71
C ILE A 5 -33.62 -12.66 2.78
N ALA A 6 -34.26 -11.51 2.99
CA ALA A 6 -33.53 -10.23 3.13
C ALA A 6 -32.60 -10.24 4.35
N LEU A 7 -33.06 -10.83 5.45
CA LEU A 7 -32.27 -10.95 6.66
C LEU A 7 -31.04 -11.83 6.45
N CYS A 8 -31.18 -12.94 5.75
CA CYS A 8 -30.07 -13.82 5.43
C CYS A 8 -29.03 -13.13 4.55
N LEU A 9 -29.46 -12.34 3.57
CA LEU A 9 -28.56 -11.57 2.72
C LEU A 9 -27.78 -10.54 3.50
N VAL A 10 -28.41 -9.84 4.41
CA VAL A 10 -27.74 -8.85 5.27
C VAL A 10 -26.72 -9.54 6.17
N LEU A 11 -27.02 -10.70 6.71
CA LEU A 11 -26.09 -11.46 7.53
C LEU A 11 -24.87 -11.91 6.74
N ILE A 12 -25.05 -12.37 5.52
CA ILE A 12 -23.95 -12.80 4.66
C ILE A 12 -23.04 -11.61 4.34
N LEU A 13 -23.62 -10.46 4.03
CA LEU A 13 -22.84 -9.24 3.76
C LEU A 13 -22.06 -8.79 4.99
N ALA A 14 -22.65 -8.85 6.17
CA ALA A 14 -21.98 -8.49 7.41
C ALA A 14 -20.80 -9.42 7.69
N LEU A 15 -20.95 -10.71 7.46
CA LEU A 15 -19.87 -11.67 7.61
C LEU A 15 -18.73 -11.42 6.62
N SER A 16 -19.06 -11.11 5.38
CA SER A 16 -18.07 -10.78 4.36
C SER A 16 -17.26 -9.55 4.74
N VAL A 17 -17.92 -8.51 5.24
CA VAL A 17 -17.26 -7.30 5.71
C VAL A 17 -16.33 -7.60 6.89
N LEU A 18 -16.77 -8.39 7.84
CA LEU A 18 -15.95 -8.79 8.99
C LEU A 18 -14.74 -9.61 8.55
N ALA A 19 -14.91 -10.53 7.62
CA ALA A 19 -13.81 -11.30 7.08
C ALA A 19 -12.82 -10.45 6.30
N GLY A 20 -13.29 -9.40 5.61
CA GLY A 20 -12.47 -8.50 4.83
C GLY A 20 -11.83 -7.38 5.64
N CYS A 21 -12.23 -7.18 6.89
CA CYS A 21 -11.77 -6.08 7.73
C CYS A 21 -10.56 -6.43 8.60
N GLY A 22 -9.88 -7.54 8.36
CA GLY A 22 -8.63 -7.86 9.04
C GLY A 22 -7.61 -6.75 8.82
N LYS A 23 -6.92 -6.32 9.89
CA LYS A 23 -5.87 -5.29 9.77
C LYS A 23 -4.73 -5.83 8.91
N PRO A 24 -4.22 -5.04 7.94
CA PRO A 24 -3.01 -5.44 7.22
C PRO A 24 -1.87 -5.70 8.21
N ALA A 25 -1.12 -6.76 7.98
CA ALA A 25 0.03 -7.10 8.81
C ALA A 25 1.30 -6.40 8.33
N LYS A 26 1.27 -5.84 7.13
CA LYS A 26 2.45 -5.25 6.47
C LYS A 26 2.10 -3.93 5.83
N TYR A 27 3.13 -3.10 5.67
CA TYR A 27 3.00 -1.89 4.85
C TYR A 27 3.20 -2.25 3.38
N GLU A 28 2.37 -1.69 2.52
CA GLU A 28 2.49 -1.87 1.08
C GLU A 28 2.58 -0.49 0.41
N VAL A 29 3.64 -0.29 -0.36
CA VAL A 29 3.82 0.91 -1.16
C VAL A 29 3.46 0.57 -2.60
N LEU A 30 2.43 1.22 -3.12
CA LEU A 30 2.00 1.08 -4.50
C LEU A 30 2.50 2.27 -5.30
N VAL A 31 3.17 2.00 -6.40
CA VAL A 31 3.66 3.04 -7.30
C VAL A 31 2.97 2.89 -8.64
N LYS A 32 2.38 3.97 -9.10
CA LYS A 32 1.74 4.05 -10.41
C LYS A 32 2.10 5.35 -11.10
N ASP A 33 1.85 5.43 -12.39
CA ASP A 33 2.04 6.66 -13.14
C ASP A 33 0.76 7.49 -13.17
N GLU A 34 0.80 8.64 -13.84
CA GLU A 34 -0.35 9.54 -13.94
C GLU A 34 -1.53 8.94 -14.69
N ALA A 35 -1.30 7.92 -15.51
CA ALA A 35 -2.36 7.19 -16.20
C ALA A 35 -2.97 6.07 -15.33
N GLY A 36 -2.44 5.87 -14.11
CA GLY A 36 -2.90 4.81 -13.22
C GLY A 36 -2.26 3.46 -13.46
N LYS A 37 -1.25 3.39 -14.31
CA LYS A 37 -0.51 2.14 -14.58
C LYS A 37 0.46 1.84 -13.46
N PRO A 38 0.53 0.59 -12.99
CA PRO A 38 1.55 0.20 -12.02
C PRO A 38 2.95 0.33 -12.62
N VAL A 39 3.90 0.77 -11.79
CA VAL A 39 5.30 0.96 -12.21
C VAL A 39 6.19 0.00 -11.46
N ALA A 40 6.78 -0.94 -12.18
CA ALA A 40 7.75 -1.88 -11.65
C ALA A 40 9.16 -1.26 -11.63
N GLY A 41 10.04 -1.80 -10.79
CA GLY A 41 11.44 -1.40 -10.79
C GLY A 41 11.74 -0.09 -10.07
N VAL A 42 10.82 0.40 -9.26
CA VAL A 42 11.03 1.61 -8.44
C VAL A 42 11.67 1.20 -7.12
N THR A 43 12.81 1.79 -6.79
CA THR A 43 13.47 1.53 -5.51
C THR A 43 12.91 2.46 -4.46
N ILE A 44 12.36 1.85 -3.42
CA ILE A 44 11.72 2.53 -2.30
C ILE A 44 12.57 2.36 -1.05
N GLN A 45 12.76 3.44 -0.30
CA GLN A 45 13.37 3.43 1.02
C GLN A 45 12.30 3.67 2.06
N PHE A 46 12.22 2.77 3.04
CA PHE A 46 11.24 2.80 4.11
C PHE A 46 11.98 2.91 5.44
N CYS A 47 11.94 4.08 6.04
CA CYS A 47 12.78 4.42 7.19
C CYS A 47 12.00 4.61 8.47
N SER A 48 12.49 4.00 9.56
CA SER A 48 12.13 4.36 10.93
C SER A 48 13.16 5.35 11.47
N ASP A 49 13.05 5.67 12.76
CA ASP A 49 14.04 6.55 13.41
C ASP A 49 15.43 5.92 13.49
N THR A 50 15.52 4.59 13.41
CA THR A 50 16.75 3.85 13.67
C THR A 50 17.29 3.09 12.46
N GLU A 51 16.46 2.79 11.48
CA GLU A 51 16.89 2.00 10.32
C GLU A 51 16.07 2.29 9.09
N CYS A 52 16.64 2.00 7.93
CA CYS A 52 15.96 2.09 6.65
C CYS A 52 15.97 0.74 5.95
N LEU A 53 14.81 0.34 5.45
CA LEU A 53 14.67 -0.82 4.60
C LEU A 53 14.59 -0.39 3.15
N MET A 54 15.04 -1.24 2.26
CA MET A 54 14.95 -0.98 0.83
C MET A 54 14.14 -2.06 0.16
N GLY A 55 13.31 -1.67 -0.80
CA GLY A 55 12.53 -2.58 -1.60
C GLY A 55 12.37 -2.06 -3.01
N THR A 56 12.05 -2.95 -3.92
CA THR A 56 11.83 -2.59 -5.32
C THR A 56 10.43 -3.05 -5.72
N THR A 57 9.68 -2.20 -6.40
CA THR A 57 8.32 -2.55 -6.83
C THR A 57 8.35 -3.67 -7.86
N ASP A 58 7.37 -4.57 -7.74
CA ASP A 58 7.16 -5.69 -8.64
C ASP A 58 6.30 -5.29 -9.85
N GLY A 59 5.88 -6.28 -10.64
CA GLY A 59 5.06 -6.04 -11.83
C GLY A 59 3.69 -5.42 -11.54
N ASN A 60 3.23 -5.46 -10.31
CA ASN A 60 2.00 -4.81 -9.85
C ASN A 60 2.25 -3.43 -9.28
N GLY A 61 3.48 -2.95 -9.32
CA GLY A 61 3.87 -1.67 -8.72
C GLY A 61 3.94 -1.70 -7.22
N SER A 62 4.09 -2.87 -6.60
CA SER A 62 4.01 -3.06 -5.16
C SER A 62 5.36 -3.38 -4.54
N ALA A 63 5.68 -2.70 -3.45
CA ALA A 63 6.79 -3.04 -2.56
C ALA A 63 6.22 -3.22 -1.16
N VAL A 64 6.52 -4.35 -0.52
CA VAL A 64 5.95 -4.71 0.78
C VAL A 64 7.04 -4.66 1.84
N PHE A 65 6.74 -4.04 2.98
CA PHE A 65 7.64 -3.91 4.11
C PHE A 65 6.99 -4.52 5.34
N ASP A 66 7.60 -5.56 5.87
CA ASP A 66 7.11 -6.29 7.04
C ASP A 66 7.57 -5.56 8.31
N GLN A 67 6.81 -4.56 8.70
CA GLN A 67 7.11 -3.73 9.86
C GLN A 67 5.88 -3.57 10.74
N LYS A 68 6.14 -3.43 12.04
CA LYS A 68 5.10 -3.14 13.03
C LYS A 68 4.58 -1.72 12.84
N ALA A 69 3.41 -1.45 13.40
CA ALA A 69 2.89 -0.09 13.49
C ALA A 69 3.93 0.85 14.11
N GLY A 70 4.05 2.03 13.55
CA GLY A 70 5.03 2.99 14.01
C GLY A 70 5.10 4.21 13.11
N SER A 71 6.14 5.00 13.30
CA SER A 71 6.39 6.20 12.54
C SER A 71 7.46 5.92 11.49
N TYR A 72 7.08 6.01 10.22
CA TYR A 72 7.97 5.72 9.10
C TYR A 72 7.89 6.79 8.04
N THR A 73 8.99 6.96 7.33
CA THR A 73 9.11 7.89 6.20
C THR A 73 9.51 7.11 4.96
N ILE A 74 8.89 7.45 3.83
CA ILE A 74 9.09 6.75 2.57
C ILE A 74 9.74 7.69 1.56
N HIS A 75 10.79 7.22 0.91
CA HIS A 75 11.48 7.95 -0.15
C HIS A 75 11.56 7.10 -1.40
N VAL A 76 11.47 7.74 -2.56
CA VAL A 76 11.76 7.11 -3.84
C VAL A 76 13.22 7.37 -4.17
N LEU A 77 14.04 6.33 -4.19
CA LEU A 77 15.47 6.45 -4.44
C LEU A 77 15.82 6.37 -5.92
N LYS A 78 15.09 5.53 -6.66
CA LYS A 78 15.38 5.29 -8.06
C LYS A 78 14.08 5.00 -8.81
N VAL A 79 13.96 5.60 -9.99
CA VAL A 79 12.83 5.38 -10.89
C VAL A 79 13.32 4.75 -12.19
N PRO A 80 12.47 3.96 -12.88
CA PRO A 80 12.81 3.44 -14.20
C PRO A 80 12.96 4.57 -15.22
N GLU A 81 13.60 4.26 -16.31
CA GLU A 81 13.73 5.17 -17.44
C GLU A 81 12.35 5.60 -17.93
N GLY A 82 12.19 6.86 -18.25
CA GLY A 82 10.94 7.44 -18.70
C GLY A 82 10.15 8.17 -17.62
N TYR A 83 10.57 8.09 -16.36
CA TYR A 83 9.93 8.78 -15.25
C TYR A 83 10.85 9.83 -14.65
N ALA A 84 10.25 10.90 -14.13
CA ALA A 84 11.00 11.93 -13.45
C ALA A 84 11.38 11.47 -12.04
N PRO A 85 12.58 11.82 -11.54
CA PRO A 85 12.94 11.54 -10.15
C PRO A 85 11.94 12.19 -9.19
N ASP A 86 11.66 11.52 -8.08
CA ASP A 86 10.76 12.01 -7.05
C ASP A 86 11.53 12.16 -5.74
N SER A 87 11.72 13.41 -5.31
CA SER A 87 12.42 13.73 -4.06
C SER A 87 11.46 13.98 -2.90
N THR A 88 10.18 13.71 -3.08
CA THR A 88 9.18 13.92 -2.05
C THR A 88 9.39 12.93 -0.90
N GLU A 89 9.23 13.42 0.32
CA GLU A 89 9.21 12.60 1.52
C GLU A 89 7.75 12.29 1.86
N TYR A 90 7.43 11.00 1.89
CA TYR A 90 6.07 10.55 2.18
C TYR A 90 6.00 9.99 3.60
N ALA A 91 4.96 10.33 4.34
CA ALA A 91 4.70 9.73 5.63
C ALA A 91 3.87 8.47 5.48
N ALA A 92 4.31 7.38 6.08
CA ALA A 92 3.51 6.17 6.15
C ALA A 92 2.42 6.33 7.22
N PRO A 93 1.27 5.66 7.07
CA PRO A 93 0.26 5.66 8.13
C PRO A 93 0.81 5.02 9.41
N ALA A 94 0.27 5.42 10.57
CA ALA A 94 0.72 4.91 11.85
C ALA A 94 0.47 3.41 12.02
N GLN A 95 -0.48 2.86 11.29
CA GLN A 95 -0.78 1.42 11.27
C GLN A 95 -0.41 0.84 9.91
N PRO A 96 -0.02 -0.45 9.83
CA PRO A 96 0.23 -1.08 8.56
C PRO A 96 -0.93 -0.91 7.58
N GLY A 97 -0.61 -0.61 6.36
CA GLY A 97 -1.60 -0.34 5.33
C GLY A 97 -0.94 0.03 4.01
N GLN A 98 -1.73 0.57 3.12
CA GLN A 98 -1.31 0.91 1.76
C GLN A 98 -0.97 2.39 1.64
N VAL A 99 0.11 2.66 0.93
CA VAL A 99 0.50 4.03 0.53
C VAL A 99 0.63 4.04 -0.99
N THR A 100 0.02 5.00 -1.64
CA THR A 100 0.10 5.13 -3.10
C THR A 100 0.97 6.31 -3.47
N ILE A 101 1.94 6.07 -4.35
CA ILE A 101 2.82 7.09 -4.91
C ILE A 101 2.56 7.17 -6.41
N VAL A 102 2.40 8.39 -6.94
CA VAL A 102 2.20 8.64 -8.36
C VAL A 102 3.45 9.27 -8.94
N LEU A 103 4.06 8.60 -9.91
CA LEU A 103 5.23 9.11 -10.62
C LEU A 103 4.80 9.95 -11.84
N LYS A 104 5.59 10.95 -12.15
CA LYS A 104 5.38 11.83 -13.30
C LYS A 104 6.34 11.54 -14.43
#